data_08f2e746953e61febdaa3bb4d25343e3
#
_entry.id   08f2e746953e61febdaa3bb4d25343e3
#
_cell.length_a   1.000
_cell.length_b   1.000
_cell.length_c   1.000
_cell.angle_alpha   90.00
_cell.angle_beta   90.00
_cell.angle_gamma   90.00
#
_symmetry.space_group_name_H-M   'P 1'
#
loop_
_entity.id
_entity.type
_entity.pdbx_description
1 polymer ?
#
loop_
_entity_poly.entity_id
_entity_poly.type
_entity_poly.pdbx_seq_one_letter_code
_entity_poly.pdbx_strand_id
1 'polypeptide(L)'
;MSATNARTTPLRRLATAAVAVLAALGMAACSGGAGSSSSSGAQVGDRSPEQIKEAGEIVIGIFSDKAPFGYIDADGKPAGYDVVYGDRIAADLGVTAKYVPVDAAARTEVLASNKVDITLANFTVTPERAEKVDFANPYFKVSLGVVSPTSAEITDVSQLAGKTLIVTKGTTAEAYFEANHPEVKLQKYDQYSDAYQALEDGRGDAFSTDNTEVIAWAIQHPGFSVGIKSLGETSYIAAAVKKGNTALLDWLNNELVELGKENFFHKDYEQTLAPVYGDAATPDDLVVEGGVDTTSTN
;
A
#
# COMPACT_ATOMS: atom_id res chain seq x y z
N MET A 1 -35.49 58.47 7.36
CA MET A 1 -36.92 58.19 7.56
C MET A 1 -36.97 56.75 7.97
N SER A 2 -37.08 56.51 9.23
CA SER A 2 -38.23 56.09 10.04
C SER A 2 -38.61 54.64 9.75
N ALA A 3 -38.82 53.76 10.64
CA ALA A 3 -38.81 53.66 12.11
C ALA A 3 -38.98 52.16 12.46
N THR A 4 -38.23 51.70 13.42
CA THR A 4 -38.61 51.08 14.69
C THR A 4 -39.97 50.35 14.75
N ASN A 5 -39.96 49.08 15.19
CA ASN A 5 -40.71 48.69 16.37
C ASN A 5 -40.33 47.32 16.93
N ALA A 6 -39.95 47.34 18.18
CA ALA A 6 -39.80 46.22 19.10
C ALA A 6 -41.12 46.01 19.84
N ARG A 7 -41.46 44.78 20.28
CA ARG A 7 -42.29 44.39 21.43
C ARG A 7 -42.02 42.95 21.81
N THR A 8 -41.23 42.66 22.85
CA THR A 8 -41.53 42.46 24.28
C THR A 8 -42.55 41.35 24.62
N THR A 9 -41.97 40.32 25.24
CA THR A 9 -42.40 39.32 26.24
C THR A 9 -43.80 39.42 26.87
N PRO A 10 -44.37 38.33 27.51
CA PRO A 10 -43.90 37.99 28.85
C PRO A 10 -43.92 36.47 29.27
N LEU A 11 -43.18 36.24 30.34
CA LEU A 11 -43.17 35.09 31.24
C LEU A 11 -44.55 34.65 31.75
N ARG A 12 -44.72 33.33 31.97
CA ARG A 12 -45.56 32.84 33.07
C ARG A 12 -44.95 31.62 33.75
N ARG A 13 -44.75 31.78 35.02
CA ARG A 13 -44.29 30.84 36.06
C ARG A 13 -45.43 29.97 36.57
N LEU A 14 -45.05 28.96 37.38
CA LEU A 14 -45.80 28.21 38.42
C LEU A 14 -46.28 26.82 37.94
N ALA A 15 -46.20 25.72 38.69
CA ALA A 15 -45.70 25.44 40.04
C ALA A 15 -45.71 23.92 40.25
N THR A 16 -44.73 23.45 40.99
CA THR A 16 -44.65 22.33 41.96
C THR A 16 -45.81 21.33 42.08
N ALA A 17 -45.50 20.02 42.11
CA ALA A 17 -45.97 19.12 43.16
C ALA A 17 -45.06 17.85 43.23
N ALA A 18 -44.45 17.64 44.38
CA ALA A 18 -43.73 16.44 44.81
C ALA A 18 -44.74 15.43 45.37
N VAL A 19 -44.58 14.14 45.07
CA VAL A 19 -45.07 13.07 45.95
C VAL A 19 -44.00 11.97 45.96
N ALA A 20 -43.44 11.76 47.14
CA ALA A 20 -42.59 10.62 47.49
C ALA A 20 -43.51 9.52 48.06
N VAL A 21 -43.29 8.27 47.64
CA VAL A 21 -43.70 7.07 48.38
C VAL A 21 -42.59 6.03 48.31
N LEU A 22 -42.11 5.70 49.53
CA LEU A 22 -41.24 4.57 49.83
C LEU A 22 -42.04 3.26 49.83
N ALA A 23 -41.37 2.15 49.49
CA ALA A 23 -41.34 0.85 50.20
C ALA A 23 -40.81 -0.20 49.21
N ALA A 24 -39.74 -0.78 49.46
CA ALA A 24 -39.25 -1.84 50.34
C ALA A 24 -39.00 -3.19 49.65
N LEU A 25 -37.79 -3.59 49.74
CA LEU A 25 -37.20 -4.96 49.81
C LEU A 25 -37.76 -6.10 48.93
N GLY A 26 -36.82 -6.60 48.10
CA GLY A 26 -36.88 -7.95 47.54
C GLY A 26 -35.47 -8.36 47.11
N MET A 27 -34.64 -8.86 48.07
CA MET A 27 -33.42 -9.60 47.72
C MET A 27 -33.80 -10.94 47.09
N ALA A 28 -33.41 -11.15 45.83
CA ALA A 28 -33.26 -12.49 45.29
C ALA A 28 -31.92 -12.52 44.57
N ALA A 29 -30.95 -13.11 45.27
CA ALA A 29 -29.68 -13.52 44.70
C ALA A 29 -29.96 -14.67 43.73
N CYS A 30 -29.69 -14.42 42.43
CA CYS A 30 -29.40 -15.51 41.48
C CYS A 30 -28.05 -15.19 40.87
N SER A 31 -27.05 -15.86 41.36
CA SER A 31 -25.75 -16.01 40.73
C SER A 31 -25.95 -16.73 39.38
N GLY A 32 -25.82 -16.00 38.33
CA GLY A 32 -25.69 -16.51 36.99
C GLY A 32 -24.70 -15.61 36.28
N GLY A 33 -23.41 -15.94 36.37
CA GLY A 33 -22.35 -15.28 35.64
C GLY A 33 -22.53 -15.53 34.15
N ALA A 34 -23.37 -14.72 33.51
CA ALA A 34 -23.24 -14.48 32.09
C ALA A 34 -22.15 -13.41 31.93
N GLY A 35 -20.93 -13.89 31.78
CA GLY A 35 -19.86 -13.07 31.25
C GLY A 35 -20.31 -12.59 29.86
N SER A 36 -20.84 -11.37 29.82
CA SER A 36 -20.86 -10.62 28.58
C SER A 36 -19.40 -10.38 28.22
N SER A 37 -18.81 -11.33 27.51
CA SER A 37 -17.68 -11.03 26.67
C SER A 37 -18.20 -10.03 25.64
N SER A 38 -18.07 -8.75 25.98
CA SER A 38 -17.99 -7.71 24.96
C SER A 38 -16.79 -8.09 24.10
N SER A 39 -17.06 -8.80 23.02
CA SER A 39 -16.12 -8.88 21.92
C SER A 39 -15.98 -7.46 21.38
N SER A 40 -15.06 -6.70 21.97
CA SER A 40 -14.49 -5.57 21.27
C SER A 40 -13.85 -6.20 20.04
N GLY A 41 -14.52 -6.15 18.91
CA GLY A 41 -13.99 -6.66 17.66
C GLY A 41 -12.59 -6.05 17.49
N ALA A 42 -11.61 -6.86 17.15
CA ALA A 42 -10.27 -6.36 16.89
C ALA A 42 -10.35 -5.27 15.81
N GLN A 43 -9.55 -4.23 16.00
CA GLN A 43 -9.47 -3.16 15.00
C GLN A 43 -8.80 -3.69 13.74
N VAL A 44 -9.17 -3.10 12.59
CA VAL A 44 -8.46 -3.31 11.32
C VAL A 44 -6.95 -3.18 11.58
N GLY A 45 -6.15 -4.06 11.00
CA GLY A 45 -4.70 -4.13 11.26
C GLY A 45 -4.29 -5.02 12.43
N ASP A 46 -5.12 -5.15 13.46
CA ASP A 46 -4.87 -6.05 14.59
C ASP A 46 -5.64 -7.38 14.46
N ARG A 47 -6.42 -7.55 13.38
CA ARG A 47 -7.28 -8.72 13.17
C ARG A 47 -6.48 -9.97 12.82
N SER A 48 -6.82 -11.09 13.46
CA SER A 48 -6.37 -12.41 13.01
C SER A 48 -7.13 -12.84 11.74
N PRO A 49 -6.67 -13.87 11.03
CA PRO A 49 -7.41 -14.43 9.89
C PRO A 49 -8.87 -14.82 10.23
N GLU A 50 -9.11 -15.37 11.42
CA GLU A 50 -10.45 -15.73 11.89
C GLU A 50 -11.34 -14.51 12.08
N GLN A 51 -10.79 -13.44 12.65
CA GLN A 51 -11.50 -12.18 12.86
C GLN A 51 -11.79 -11.46 11.53
N ILE A 52 -10.89 -11.58 10.54
CA ILE A 52 -11.12 -11.09 9.17
C ILE A 52 -12.27 -11.90 8.53
N LYS A 53 -12.29 -13.23 8.68
CA LYS A 53 -13.39 -14.08 8.21
C LYS A 53 -14.72 -13.72 8.87
N GLU A 54 -14.73 -13.49 10.18
CA GLU A 54 -15.93 -13.05 10.91
C GLU A 54 -16.42 -11.67 10.43
N ALA A 55 -15.51 -10.76 10.09
CA ALA A 55 -15.84 -9.44 9.55
C ALA A 55 -16.37 -9.50 8.11
N GLY A 56 -16.09 -10.56 7.35
CA GLY A 56 -16.49 -10.73 5.95
C GLY A 56 -15.72 -9.86 4.96
N GLU A 57 -14.73 -9.13 5.42
CA GLU A 57 -13.88 -8.28 4.57
C GLU A 57 -12.43 -8.22 5.08
N ILE A 58 -11.48 -8.13 4.15
CA ILE A 58 -10.09 -7.74 4.41
C ILE A 58 -9.81 -6.37 3.80
N VAL A 59 -9.15 -5.49 4.55
CA VAL A 59 -8.80 -4.14 4.09
C VAL A 59 -7.34 -4.12 3.63
N ILE A 60 -7.12 -3.79 2.36
CA ILE A 60 -5.82 -3.90 1.68
C ILE A 60 -5.37 -2.54 1.17
N GLY A 61 -4.19 -2.09 1.59
CA GLY A 61 -3.54 -0.90 1.05
C GLY A 61 -2.85 -1.21 -0.28
N ILE A 62 -3.18 -0.45 -1.32
CA ILE A 62 -2.59 -0.56 -2.66
C ILE A 62 -2.26 0.81 -3.24
N PHE A 63 -1.39 0.87 -4.24
CA PHE A 63 -1.29 2.05 -5.09
C PHE A 63 -2.52 2.21 -5.99
N SER A 64 -2.82 3.44 -6.38
CA SER A 64 -3.89 3.77 -7.32
C SER A 64 -3.38 4.40 -8.61
N ASP A 65 -2.06 4.64 -8.72
CA ASP A 65 -1.42 5.38 -9.81
C ASP A 65 -0.06 4.79 -10.23
N LYS A 66 0.22 3.53 -9.84
CA LYS A 66 1.46 2.81 -10.17
C LYS A 66 1.18 1.60 -11.07
N ALA A 67 0.76 1.85 -12.32
CA ALA A 67 0.59 0.78 -13.31
C ALA A 67 1.97 0.16 -13.67
N PRO A 68 2.04 -1.16 -13.88
CA PRO A 68 0.98 -2.18 -13.89
C PRO A 68 0.77 -2.88 -12.54
N PHE A 69 1.33 -2.38 -11.42
CA PHE A 69 1.29 -3.02 -10.10
C PHE A 69 -0.01 -2.75 -9.34
N GLY A 70 -0.34 -1.46 -9.13
CA GLY A 70 -1.58 -1.03 -8.51
C GLY A 70 -2.05 0.28 -9.11
N TYR A 71 -3.22 0.28 -9.73
CA TYR A 71 -3.78 1.45 -10.40
C TYR A 71 -5.31 1.36 -10.47
N ILE A 72 -5.94 2.45 -10.85
CA ILE A 72 -7.38 2.48 -11.14
C ILE A 72 -7.55 2.36 -12.66
N ASP A 73 -8.31 1.37 -13.09
CA ASP A 73 -8.58 1.10 -14.50
C ASP A 73 -9.59 2.10 -15.11
N ALA A 74 -9.90 1.92 -16.39
CA ALA A 74 -10.85 2.77 -17.12
C ALA A 74 -12.30 2.68 -16.57
N ASP A 75 -12.63 1.60 -15.88
CA ASP A 75 -13.94 1.41 -15.23
C ASP A 75 -13.98 1.97 -13.81
N GLY A 76 -12.89 2.57 -13.34
CA GLY A 76 -12.75 3.13 -11.99
C GLY A 76 -12.51 2.07 -10.92
N LYS A 77 -12.03 0.88 -11.30
CA LYS A 77 -11.76 -0.22 -10.37
C LYS A 77 -10.26 -0.39 -10.12
N PRO A 78 -9.88 -0.84 -8.92
CA PRO A 78 -8.52 -1.29 -8.67
C PRO A 78 -8.10 -2.43 -9.63
N ALA A 79 -6.89 -2.34 -10.17
CA ALA A 79 -6.32 -3.32 -11.08
C ALA A 79 -4.79 -3.40 -10.93
N GLY A 80 -4.19 -4.46 -11.44
CA GLY A 80 -2.75 -4.69 -11.46
C GLY A 80 -2.31 -5.89 -10.63
N TYR A 81 -1.02 -6.16 -10.67
CA TYR A 81 -0.38 -7.33 -10.05
C TYR A 81 -0.70 -7.46 -8.56
N ASP A 82 -0.56 -6.39 -7.78
CA ASP A 82 -0.88 -6.40 -6.34
C ASP A 82 -2.38 -6.60 -6.07
N VAL A 83 -3.25 -6.20 -7.01
CA VAL A 83 -4.70 -6.37 -6.88
C VAL A 83 -5.11 -7.82 -7.12
N VAL A 84 -4.51 -8.48 -8.13
CA VAL A 84 -4.75 -9.92 -8.38
C VAL A 84 -4.33 -10.75 -7.16
N TYR A 85 -3.19 -10.42 -6.55
CA TYR A 85 -2.77 -11.07 -5.31
C TYR A 85 -3.72 -10.76 -4.14
N GLY A 86 -4.15 -9.52 -3.98
CA GLY A 86 -5.12 -9.13 -2.95
C GLY A 86 -6.48 -9.81 -3.08
N ASP A 87 -6.99 -9.96 -4.30
CA ASP A 87 -8.23 -10.68 -4.60
C ASP A 87 -8.08 -12.18 -4.25
N ARG A 88 -6.91 -12.77 -4.52
CA ARG A 88 -6.62 -14.16 -4.16
C ARG A 88 -6.57 -14.33 -2.64
N ILE A 89 -5.90 -13.47 -1.90
CA ILE A 89 -5.91 -13.48 -0.42
C ILE A 89 -7.34 -13.43 0.12
N ALA A 90 -8.17 -12.54 -0.42
CA ALA A 90 -9.56 -12.41 0.01
C ALA A 90 -10.37 -13.66 -0.30
N ALA A 91 -10.20 -14.26 -1.49
CA ALA A 91 -10.88 -15.49 -1.90
C ALA A 91 -10.51 -16.67 -1.00
N ASP A 92 -9.24 -16.84 -0.66
CA ASP A 92 -8.75 -17.95 0.17
C ASP A 92 -9.14 -17.77 1.66
N LEU A 93 -9.30 -16.52 2.11
CA LEU A 93 -9.95 -16.23 3.39
C LEU A 93 -11.48 -16.40 3.36
N GLY A 94 -12.09 -16.47 2.18
CA GLY A 94 -13.56 -16.52 2.03
C GLY A 94 -14.26 -15.20 2.34
N VAL A 95 -13.61 -14.07 2.07
CA VAL A 95 -14.10 -12.71 2.35
C VAL A 95 -14.03 -11.84 1.09
N THR A 96 -14.46 -10.58 1.19
CA THR A 96 -14.31 -9.59 0.13
C THR A 96 -13.08 -8.71 0.37
N ALA A 97 -12.34 -8.36 -0.69
CA ALA A 97 -11.28 -7.38 -0.63
C ALA A 97 -11.87 -5.96 -0.64
N LYS A 98 -11.38 -5.13 0.28
CA LYS A 98 -11.65 -3.68 0.30
C LYS A 98 -10.34 -2.93 0.14
N TYR A 99 -10.18 -2.30 -1.00
CA TYR A 99 -8.95 -1.59 -1.32
C TYR A 99 -8.95 -0.15 -0.81
N VAL A 100 -7.80 0.25 -0.24
CA VAL A 100 -7.54 1.62 0.24
C VAL A 100 -6.34 2.15 -0.53
N PRO A 101 -6.50 3.22 -1.32
CA PRO A 101 -5.38 3.89 -1.96
C PRO A 101 -4.38 4.42 -0.94
N VAL A 102 -3.09 4.19 -1.18
CA VAL A 102 -2.01 4.66 -0.31
C VAL A 102 -0.88 5.27 -1.12
N ASP A 103 -0.26 6.31 -0.58
CA ASP A 103 0.97 6.87 -1.12
C ASP A 103 2.18 6.08 -0.62
N ALA A 104 3.29 6.15 -1.35
CA ALA A 104 4.49 5.39 -1.00
C ALA A 104 5.02 5.73 0.42
N ALA A 105 4.95 7.00 0.81
CA ALA A 105 5.36 7.45 2.15
C ALA A 105 4.43 7.00 3.27
N ALA A 106 3.15 6.71 2.96
CA ALA A 106 2.14 6.37 3.95
C ALA A 106 2.05 4.86 4.27
N ARG A 107 2.74 3.99 3.51
CA ARG A 107 2.58 2.53 3.59
C ARG A 107 2.77 1.93 4.99
N THR A 108 3.73 2.42 5.77
CA THR A 108 3.93 1.97 7.15
C THR A 108 2.88 2.55 8.10
N GLU A 109 2.49 3.82 7.89
CA GLU A 109 1.56 4.53 8.78
C GLU A 109 0.14 3.99 8.69
N VAL A 110 -0.32 3.58 7.51
CA VAL A 110 -1.68 3.02 7.35
C VAL A 110 -1.85 1.70 8.10
N LEU A 111 -0.77 0.91 8.24
CA LEU A 111 -0.73 -0.29 9.09
C LEU A 111 -0.71 0.10 10.57
N ALA A 112 0.21 0.99 10.96
CA ALA A 112 0.36 1.42 12.36
C ALA A 112 -0.91 2.07 12.92
N SER A 113 -1.64 2.82 12.08
CA SER A 113 -2.88 3.52 12.44
C SER A 113 -4.16 2.70 12.25
N ASN A 114 -4.04 1.39 11.98
CA ASN A 114 -5.17 0.48 11.83
C ASN A 114 -6.14 0.85 10.68
N LYS A 115 -5.63 1.43 9.61
CA LYS A 115 -6.44 1.76 8.42
C LYS A 115 -6.60 0.59 7.47
N VAL A 116 -5.62 -0.33 7.47
CA VAL A 116 -5.58 -1.53 6.62
C VAL A 116 -5.12 -2.73 7.44
N ASP A 117 -5.48 -3.94 7.00
CA ASP A 117 -4.99 -5.20 7.58
C ASP A 117 -3.62 -5.57 6.99
N ILE A 118 -3.49 -5.40 5.68
CA ILE A 118 -2.26 -5.63 4.94
C ILE A 118 -1.98 -4.46 3.99
N THR A 119 -0.70 -4.26 3.68
CA THR A 119 -0.26 -3.38 2.60
C THR A 119 0.45 -4.22 1.56
N LEU A 120 -0.06 -4.22 0.33
CA LEU A 120 0.62 -4.74 -0.84
C LEU A 120 1.45 -3.62 -1.49
N ALA A 121 0.87 -2.73 -2.23
CA ALA A 121 1.43 -1.46 -2.71
C ALA A 121 2.91 -1.52 -3.12
N ASN A 122 3.32 -2.57 -3.85
CA ASN A 122 4.68 -2.81 -4.34
C ASN A 122 5.74 -2.48 -3.25
N PHE A 123 5.58 -3.11 -2.06
CA PHE A 123 6.25 -2.66 -0.84
C PHE A 123 7.60 -3.34 -0.63
N THR A 124 8.66 -2.64 -1.01
CA THR A 124 10.05 -3.13 -0.88
C THR A 124 10.42 -3.34 0.58
N VAL A 125 10.93 -4.52 0.89
CA VAL A 125 11.50 -4.87 2.19
C VAL A 125 12.80 -4.08 2.39
N THR A 126 12.87 -3.30 3.46
CA THR A 126 14.10 -2.64 3.92
C THR A 126 14.24 -2.76 5.42
N PRO A 127 15.48 -2.74 5.98
CA PRO A 127 15.68 -2.79 7.44
C PRO A 127 14.89 -1.70 8.19
N GLU A 128 14.89 -0.47 7.68
CA GLU A 128 14.17 0.64 8.29
C GLU A 128 12.65 0.41 8.34
N ARG A 129 12.08 -0.14 7.26
CA ARG A 129 10.64 -0.46 7.21
C ARG A 129 10.30 -1.64 8.12
N ALA A 130 11.18 -2.66 8.18
CA ALA A 130 11.01 -3.84 9.04
C ALA A 130 11.05 -3.51 10.54
N GLU A 131 11.58 -2.36 10.93
CA GLU A 131 11.43 -1.86 12.32
C GLU A 131 9.98 -1.45 12.65
N LYS A 132 9.21 -1.02 11.63
CA LYS A 132 7.86 -0.42 11.78
C LYS A 132 6.72 -1.39 11.46
N VAL A 133 6.97 -2.36 10.59
CA VAL A 133 5.98 -3.36 10.14
C VAL A 133 6.62 -4.74 10.11
N ASP A 134 5.80 -5.79 9.98
CA ASP A 134 6.30 -7.13 9.70
C ASP A 134 5.99 -7.49 8.25
N PHE A 135 7.02 -7.93 7.52
CA PHE A 135 6.90 -8.37 6.14
C PHE A 135 6.71 -9.88 6.06
N ALA A 136 5.81 -10.31 5.21
CA ALA A 136 5.72 -11.70 4.76
C ALA A 136 6.94 -12.05 3.88
N ASN A 137 7.05 -13.31 3.49
CA ASN A 137 7.99 -13.74 2.49
C ASN A 137 7.76 -12.99 1.17
N PRO A 138 8.79 -12.77 0.34
CA PRO A 138 8.67 -11.97 -0.87
C PRO A 138 7.89 -12.70 -1.97
N TYR A 139 7.27 -11.93 -2.85
CA TYR A 139 6.61 -12.44 -4.05
C TYR A 139 7.19 -11.87 -5.37
N PHE A 140 8.05 -10.84 -5.29
CA PHE A 140 8.60 -10.17 -6.47
C PHE A 140 9.99 -9.57 -6.19
N LYS A 141 10.81 -9.38 -7.26
CA LYS A 141 12.16 -8.80 -7.21
C LYS A 141 12.23 -7.52 -8.02
N VAL A 142 12.97 -6.55 -7.52
CA VAL A 142 13.23 -5.27 -8.19
C VAL A 142 14.66 -4.81 -7.95
N SER A 143 15.13 -3.89 -8.77
CA SER A 143 16.25 -2.98 -8.50
C SER A 143 15.79 -1.55 -8.82
N LEU A 144 16.64 -0.54 -8.67
CA LEU A 144 16.29 0.80 -9.12
C LEU A 144 16.56 0.94 -10.62
N GLY A 145 15.75 1.78 -11.28
CA GLY A 145 15.96 2.18 -12.65
C GLY A 145 15.91 3.70 -12.82
N VAL A 146 16.47 4.20 -13.93
CA VAL A 146 16.38 5.61 -14.28
C VAL A 146 15.89 5.74 -15.70
N VAL A 147 14.79 6.46 -15.88
CA VAL A 147 14.21 6.84 -17.16
C VAL A 147 14.47 8.32 -17.45
N SER A 148 14.79 8.65 -18.70
CA SER A 148 15.07 10.01 -19.13
C SER A 148 14.64 10.20 -20.60
N PRO A 149 14.51 11.44 -21.10
CA PRO A 149 14.26 11.67 -22.51
C PRO A 149 15.35 11.02 -23.38
N THR A 150 14.96 10.36 -24.48
CA THR A 150 15.90 9.73 -25.42
C THR A 150 16.89 10.71 -26.06
N SER A 151 16.49 11.99 -26.18
CA SER A 151 17.36 13.08 -26.66
C SER A 151 18.45 13.49 -25.68
N ALA A 152 18.33 13.08 -24.40
CA ALA A 152 19.26 13.35 -23.31
C ALA A 152 19.37 12.13 -22.38
N GLU A 153 19.53 10.94 -22.98
CA GLU A 153 19.55 9.68 -22.27
C GLU A 153 20.66 9.65 -21.21
N ILE A 154 20.27 9.21 -20.01
CA ILE A 154 21.16 9.02 -18.86
C ILE A 154 21.43 7.53 -18.71
N THR A 155 22.65 7.11 -19.01
CA THR A 155 23.08 5.71 -19.02
C THR A 155 24.03 5.35 -17.88
N ASP A 156 24.49 6.36 -17.11
CA ASP A 156 25.37 6.21 -15.96
C ASP A 156 24.96 7.22 -14.87
N VAL A 157 25.02 6.81 -13.60
CA VAL A 157 24.61 7.64 -12.48
C VAL A 157 25.43 8.93 -12.33
N SER A 158 26.69 8.92 -12.75
CA SER A 158 27.54 10.11 -12.73
C SER A 158 27.02 11.25 -13.61
N GLN A 159 26.25 10.92 -14.65
CA GLN A 159 25.60 11.93 -15.53
C GLN A 159 24.48 12.70 -14.83
N LEU A 160 24.01 12.24 -13.66
CA LEU A 160 23.02 12.96 -12.85
C LEU A 160 23.62 14.10 -12.04
N ALA A 161 24.95 14.18 -11.93
CA ALA A 161 25.61 15.27 -11.20
C ALA A 161 25.18 16.65 -11.73
N GLY A 162 24.63 17.50 -10.85
CA GLY A 162 24.10 18.80 -11.19
C GLY A 162 22.75 18.84 -11.90
N LYS A 163 22.18 17.67 -12.21
CA LYS A 163 20.84 17.51 -12.79
C LYS A 163 19.75 17.41 -11.73
N THR A 164 18.51 17.60 -12.17
CA THR A 164 17.33 17.41 -11.34
C THR A 164 16.76 16.02 -11.60
N LEU A 165 16.84 15.15 -10.60
CA LEU A 165 16.21 13.82 -10.61
C LEU A 165 14.87 13.87 -9.89
N ILE A 166 13.82 13.47 -10.58
CA ILE A 166 12.49 13.30 -10.00
C ILE A 166 12.46 11.97 -9.26
N VAL A 167 11.86 11.96 -8.07
CA VAL A 167 11.59 10.76 -7.26
C VAL A 167 10.23 10.89 -6.57
N THR A 168 9.63 9.74 -6.22
CA THR A 168 8.44 9.72 -5.37
C THR A 168 8.86 9.57 -3.90
N LYS A 169 8.24 10.35 -3.01
CA LYS A 169 8.54 10.34 -1.55
C LYS A 169 8.28 8.97 -0.93
N GLY A 170 9.14 8.59 0.03
CA GLY A 170 9.02 7.32 0.75
C GLY A 170 9.41 6.09 -0.05
N THR A 171 10.08 6.28 -1.21
CA THR A 171 10.59 5.20 -2.06
C THR A 171 12.03 4.84 -1.74
N THR A 172 12.46 3.66 -2.16
CA THR A 172 13.87 3.24 -2.10
C THR A 172 14.76 4.07 -3.00
N ALA A 173 14.23 4.60 -4.11
CA ALA A 173 14.97 5.51 -4.99
C ALA A 173 15.30 6.83 -4.28
N GLU A 174 14.32 7.46 -3.60
CA GLU A 174 14.59 8.64 -2.78
C GLU A 174 15.71 8.38 -1.77
N ALA A 175 15.58 7.34 -0.96
CA ALA A 175 16.55 7.00 0.08
C ALA A 175 17.94 6.68 -0.50
N TYR A 176 18.00 5.97 -1.63
CA TYR A 176 19.25 5.62 -2.29
C TYR A 176 20.01 6.86 -2.75
N PHE A 177 19.34 7.77 -3.45
CA PHE A 177 19.99 8.98 -3.97
C PHE A 177 20.36 9.95 -2.86
N GLU A 178 19.58 10.10 -1.80
CA GLU A 178 19.95 10.90 -0.63
C GLU A 178 21.20 10.38 0.08
N ALA A 179 21.33 9.05 0.19
CA ALA A 179 22.45 8.44 0.90
C ALA A 179 23.73 8.37 0.05
N ASN A 180 23.63 8.10 -1.25
CA ASN A 180 24.77 7.75 -2.09
C ASN A 180 25.16 8.84 -3.09
N HIS A 181 24.23 9.75 -3.43
CA HIS A 181 24.42 10.76 -4.47
C HIS A 181 23.89 12.14 -4.03
N PRO A 182 24.43 12.72 -2.94
CA PRO A 182 23.98 14.01 -2.41
C PRO A 182 24.22 15.17 -3.38
N GLU A 183 25.07 14.99 -4.41
CA GLU A 183 25.30 15.93 -5.49
C GLU A 183 24.14 16.04 -6.49
N VAL A 184 23.22 15.07 -6.48
CA VAL A 184 22.04 15.04 -7.36
C VAL A 184 20.91 15.84 -6.71
N LYS A 185 20.35 16.78 -7.45
CA LYS A 185 19.20 17.57 -6.95
C LYS A 185 17.93 16.74 -7.05
N LEU A 186 17.34 16.33 -5.93
CA LEU A 186 16.07 15.61 -5.91
C LEU A 186 14.87 16.58 -5.97
N GLN A 187 13.95 16.29 -6.88
CA GLN A 187 12.61 16.86 -6.92
C GLN A 187 11.59 15.79 -6.57
N LYS A 188 10.91 15.97 -5.44
CA LYS A 188 10.12 14.93 -4.78
C LYS A 188 8.63 15.19 -4.96
N TYR A 189 7.89 14.16 -5.37
CA TYR A 189 6.43 14.17 -5.53
C TYR A 189 5.79 13.16 -4.57
N ASP A 190 4.53 13.40 -4.22
CA ASP A 190 3.77 12.48 -3.38
C ASP A 190 3.19 11.32 -4.21
N GLN A 191 2.74 11.62 -5.44
CA GLN A 191 2.09 10.70 -6.36
C GLN A 191 3.02 10.33 -7.53
N TYR A 192 2.91 9.09 -8.03
CA TYR A 192 3.64 8.63 -9.22
C TYR A 192 3.14 9.35 -10.48
N SER A 193 1.84 9.55 -10.60
CA SER A 193 1.25 10.31 -11.72
C SER A 193 1.82 11.72 -11.83
N ASP A 194 1.97 12.43 -10.72
CA ASP A 194 2.55 13.77 -10.69
C ASP A 194 4.06 13.76 -11.04
N ALA A 195 4.78 12.72 -10.59
CA ALA A 195 6.20 12.55 -10.87
C ALA A 195 6.43 12.30 -12.38
N TYR A 196 5.66 11.43 -13.00
CA TYR A 196 5.73 11.18 -14.43
C TYR A 196 5.31 12.39 -15.27
N GLN A 197 4.23 13.07 -14.89
CA GLN A 197 3.83 14.31 -15.56
C GLN A 197 4.92 15.39 -15.46
N ALA A 198 5.64 15.44 -14.34
CA ALA A 198 6.76 16.37 -14.17
C ALA A 198 7.93 16.04 -15.11
N LEU A 199 8.20 14.75 -15.36
CA LEU A 199 9.21 14.33 -16.32
C LEU A 199 8.80 14.71 -17.76
N GLU A 200 7.56 14.43 -18.14
CA GLU A 200 7.01 14.77 -19.47
C GLU A 200 7.03 16.29 -19.72
N ASP A 201 6.73 17.09 -18.70
CA ASP A 201 6.77 18.55 -18.76
C ASP A 201 8.20 19.12 -18.76
N GLY A 202 9.24 18.28 -18.63
CA GLY A 202 10.64 18.72 -18.55
C GLY A 202 10.98 19.46 -17.25
N ARG A 203 10.24 19.23 -16.17
CA ARG A 203 10.50 19.80 -14.85
C ARG A 203 11.66 19.12 -14.12
N GLY A 204 12.16 18.01 -14.63
CA GLY A 204 13.35 17.31 -14.21
C GLY A 204 14.04 16.65 -15.40
N ASP A 205 15.30 16.27 -15.23
CA ASP A 205 16.11 15.65 -16.28
C ASP A 205 15.87 14.17 -16.41
N ALA A 206 15.46 13.51 -15.33
CA ALA A 206 15.19 12.07 -15.25
C ALA A 206 14.25 11.76 -14.10
N PHE A 207 13.69 10.54 -14.10
CA PHE A 207 12.92 9.98 -12.98
C PHE A 207 13.50 8.63 -12.57
N SER A 208 13.56 8.38 -11.26
CA SER A 208 14.01 7.10 -10.70
C SER A 208 12.96 6.50 -9.75
N THR A 209 12.69 5.24 -9.96
CA THR A 209 11.92 4.34 -9.09
C THR A 209 12.36 2.90 -9.35
N ASP A 210 11.53 1.90 -9.04
CA ASP A 210 11.83 0.50 -9.37
C ASP A 210 12.01 0.33 -10.88
N ASN A 211 13.02 -0.44 -11.28
CA ASN A 211 13.35 -0.66 -12.68
C ASN A 211 12.18 -1.23 -13.48
N THR A 212 11.42 -2.12 -12.86
CA THR A 212 10.24 -2.74 -13.46
C THR A 212 9.19 -1.71 -13.84
N GLU A 213 8.98 -0.69 -13.01
CA GLU A 213 8.02 0.38 -13.29
C GLU A 213 8.50 1.31 -14.39
N VAL A 214 9.75 1.82 -14.31
CA VAL A 214 10.26 2.73 -15.36
C VAL A 214 10.33 2.05 -16.73
N ILE A 215 10.61 0.74 -16.79
CA ILE A 215 10.57 -0.05 -18.03
C ILE A 215 9.14 -0.10 -18.58
N ALA A 216 8.16 -0.46 -17.75
CA ALA A 216 6.75 -0.50 -18.15
C ALA A 216 6.27 0.85 -18.67
N TRP A 217 6.61 1.92 -17.98
CA TRP A 217 6.22 3.28 -18.37
C TRP A 217 6.89 3.71 -19.69
N ALA A 218 8.20 3.49 -19.84
CA ALA A 218 8.95 3.91 -21.04
C ALA A 218 8.47 3.21 -22.31
N ILE A 219 8.03 1.94 -22.23
CA ILE A 219 7.45 1.20 -23.37
C ILE A 219 6.21 1.92 -23.91
N GLN A 220 5.42 2.53 -23.02
CA GLN A 220 4.17 3.22 -23.41
C GLN A 220 4.40 4.70 -23.76
N HIS A 221 5.60 5.26 -23.51
CA HIS A 221 5.90 6.68 -23.71
C HIS A 221 7.07 6.87 -24.71
N PRO A 222 6.82 6.78 -26.02
CA PRO A 222 7.83 7.04 -27.03
C PRO A 222 8.47 8.42 -26.83
N GLY A 223 9.81 8.46 -26.82
CA GLY A 223 10.58 9.67 -26.53
C GLY A 223 11.30 9.61 -25.18
N PHE A 224 11.04 8.57 -24.39
CA PHE A 224 11.75 8.27 -23.16
C PHE A 224 12.43 6.89 -23.24
N SER A 225 13.54 6.72 -22.53
CA SER A 225 14.30 5.48 -22.48
C SER A 225 14.83 5.23 -21.07
N VAL A 226 14.94 3.95 -20.71
CA VAL A 226 15.56 3.51 -19.46
C VAL A 226 17.04 3.23 -19.74
N GLY A 227 17.88 4.25 -19.57
CA GLY A 227 19.32 4.13 -19.78
C GLY A 227 20.03 3.39 -18.64
N ILE A 228 19.50 3.52 -17.40
CA ILE A 228 19.97 2.72 -16.25
C ILE A 228 18.88 1.72 -15.90
N LYS A 229 19.08 0.45 -16.28
CA LYS A 229 18.08 -0.62 -16.11
C LYS A 229 18.19 -1.35 -14.77
N SER A 230 19.30 -1.20 -14.07
CA SER A 230 19.52 -1.77 -12.74
C SER A 230 20.54 -0.93 -12.01
N LEU A 231 20.14 -0.41 -10.85
CA LEU A 231 20.98 0.39 -9.97
C LEU A 231 20.80 -0.08 -8.52
N GLY A 232 21.93 -0.22 -7.83
CA GLY A 232 21.94 -0.80 -6.49
C GLY A 232 21.79 -2.34 -6.52
N GLU A 233 21.49 -2.89 -5.34
CA GLU A 233 21.28 -4.33 -5.18
C GLU A 233 19.84 -4.73 -5.50
N THR A 234 19.64 -6.01 -5.81
CA THR A 234 18.30 -6.58 -5.92
C THR A 234 17.57 -6.46 -4.58
N SER A 235 16.36 -5.97 -4.64
CA SER A 235 15.46 -5.82 -3.50
C SER A 235 14.20 -6.66 -3.71
N TYR A 236 13.50 -6.96 -2.62
CA TYR A 236 12.33 -7.82 -2.63
C TYR A 236 11.07 -7.03 -2.26
N ILE A 237 9.98 -7.36 -2.95
CA ILE A 237 8.63 -6.86 -2.65
C ILE A 237 7.90 -7.92 -1.86
N ALA A 238 7.27 -7.51 -0.76
CA ALA A 238 6.49 -8.40 0.09
C ALA A 238 5.23 -7.71 0.63
N ALA A 239 4.22 -8.50 0.97
CA ALA A 239 3.09 -8.04 1.75
C ALA A 239 3.55 -7.66 3.15
N ALA A 240 2.97 -6.60 3.70
CA ALA A 240 3.27 -6.18 5.07
C ALA A 240 2.02 -6.16 5.93
N VAL A 241 2.19 -6.53 7.20
CA VAL A 241 1.19 -6.45 8.25
C VAL A 241 1.64 -5.47 9.33
N LYS A 242 0.71 -5.03 10.16
CA LYS A 242 1.05 -4.24 11.34
C LYS A 242 2.05 -4.98 12.23
N LYS A 243 3.02 -4.26 12.76
CA LYS A 243 4.06 -4.81 13.64
C LYS A 243 3.45 -5.61 14.80
N GLY A 244 3.83 -6.88 14.91
CA GLY A 244 3.35 -7.80 15.94
C GLY A 244 2.08 -8.59 15.58
N ASN A 245 1.46 -8.38 14.42
CA ASN A 245 0.34 -9.22 13.96
C ASN A 245 0.85 -10.54 13.36
N THR A 246 1.41 -11.38 14.22
CA THR A 246 2.05 -12.66 13.84
C THR A 246 1.05 -13.66 13.25
N ALA A 247 -0.20 -13.66 13.72
CA ALA A 247 -1.20 -14.59 13.23
C ALA A 247 -1.53 -14.37 11.74
N LEU A 248 -1.69 -13.10 11.32
CA LEU A 248 -1.92 -12.77 9.92
C LEU A 248 -0.65 -12.96 9.07
N LEU A 249 0.52 -12.63 9.63
CA LEU A 249 1.82 -12.86 9.00
C LEU A 249 2.05 -14.34 8.68
N ASP A 250 1.84 -15.21 9.67
CA ASP A 250 2.02 -16.66 9.52
C ASP A 250 1.04 -17.22 8.49
N TRP A 251 -0.20 -16.71 8.47
CA TRP A 251 -1.19 -17.10 7.47
C TRP A 251 -0.73 -16.72 6.05
N LEU A 252 -0.26 -15.48 5.85
CA LEU A 252 0.26 -15.00 4.55
C LEU A 252 1.45 -15.84 4.07
N ASN A 253 2.37 -16.19 4.97
CA ASN A 253 3.53 -17.01 4.61
C ASN A 253 3.13 -18.44 4.22
N ASN A 254 2.16 -19.04 4.92
CA ASN A 254 1.62 -20.35 4.57
C ASN A 254 0.88 -20.29 3.22
N GLU A 255 0.13 -19.22 2.99
CA GLU A 255 -0.59 -18.97 1.74
C GLU A 255 0.39 -18.89 0.55
N LEU A 256 1.49 -18.14 0.69
CA LEU A 256 2.53 -18.05 -0.35
C LEU A 256 3.07 -19.43 -0.74
N VAL A 257 3.25 -20.35 0.21
CA VAL A 257 3.69 -21.71 -0.07
C VAL A 257 2.66 -22.47 -0.90
N GLU A 258 1.37 -22.33 -0.59
CA GLU A 258 0.29 -22.97 -1.37
C GLU A 258 0.18 -22.35 -2.77
N LEU A 259 0.27 -21.03 -2.88
CA LEU A 259 0.30 -20.31 -4.16
C LEU A 259 1.47 -20.75 -5.04
N GLY A 260 2.63 -20.99 -4.44
CA GLY A 260 3.80 -21.52 -5.15
C GLY A 260 3.58 -22.87 -5.82
N LYS A 261 2.78 -23.76 -5.22
CA LYS A 261 2.42 -25.05 -5.83
C LYS A 261 1.58 -24.90 -7.11
N GLU A 262 0.89 -23.78 -7.24
CA GLU A 262 0.03 -23.45 -8.36
C GLU A 262 0.73 -22.61 -9.42
N ASN A 263 1.96 -22.14 -9.19
CA ASN A 263 2.65 -21.11 -9.97
C ASN A 263 1.78 -19.86 -10.11
N PHE A 264 1.24 -19.39 -8.99
CA PHE A 264 0.25 -18.30 -8.98
C PHE A 264 0.87 -17.00 -9.49
N PHE A 265 2.04 -16.61 -8.99
CA PHE A 265 2.67 -15.34 -9.35
C PHE A 265 3.21 -15.32 -10.78
N HIS A 266 3.60 -16.45 -11.34
CA HIS A 266 3.89 -16.57 -12.77
C HIS A 266 2.62 -16.34 -13.62
N LYS A 267 1.49 -16.91 -13.23
CA LYS A 267 0.20 -16.70 -13.92
C LYS A 267 -0.28 -15.27 -13.80
N ASP A 268 -0.11 -14.66 -12.63
CA ASP A 268 -0.41 -13.25 -12.42
C ASP A 268 0.48 -12.36 -13.32
N TYR A 269 1.78 -12.66 -13.39
CA TYR A 269 2.69 -11.99 -14.32
C TYR A 269 2.18 -12.08 -15.77
N GLU A 270 1.83 -13.26 -16.23
CA GLU A 270 1.31 -13.46 -17.59
C GLU A 270 0.02 -12.66 -17.86
N GLN A 271 -0.83 -12.53 -16.84
CA GLN A 271 -2.09 -11.79 -16.93
C GLN A 271 -1.90 -10.28 -16.90
N THR A 272 -1.03 -9.76 -16.02
CA THR A 272 -0.96 -8.35 -15.67
C THR A 272 0.27 -7.64 -16.21
N LEU A 273 1.43 -8.29 -16.23
CA LEU A 273 2.73 -7.71 -16.52
C LEU A 273 3.22 -8.03 -17.93
N ALA A 274 3.08 -9.27 -18.40
CA ALA A 274 3.52 -9.69 -19.72
C ALA A 274 2.93 -8.85 -20.87
N PRO A 275 1.64 -8.46 -20.85
CA PRO A 275 1.08 -7.58 -21.90
C PRO A 275 1.75 -6.20 -21.97
N VAL A 276 2.35 -5.75 -20.86
CA VAL A 276 3.03 -4.45 -20.80
C VAL A 276 4.50 -4.59 -21.16
N TYR A 277 5.19 -5.60 -20.64
CA TYR A 277 6.64 -5.77 -20.84
C TYR A 277 7.01 -6.37 -22.21
N GLY A 278 6.16 -7.24 -22.78
CA GLY A 278 6.55 -8.03 -23.94
C GLY A 278 7.86 -8.78 -23.66
N ASP A 279 8.87 -8.60 -24.52
CA ASP A 279 10.18 -9.24 -24.38
C ASP A 279 11.16 -8.48 -23.46
N ALA A 280 10.73 -7.39 -22.82
CA ALA A 280 11.61 -6.54 -21.99
C ALA A 280 11.92 -7.15 -20.62
N ALA A 281 11.08 -8.06 -20.13
CA ALA A 281 11.28 -8.80 -18.89
C ALA A 281 10.57 -10.16 -18.95
N THR A 282 11.03 -11.11 -18.15
CA THR A 282 10.42 -12.43 -18.03
C THR A 282 9.98 -12.70 -16.58
N PRO A 283 9.01 -13.59 -16.34
CA PRO A 283 8.60 -13.91 -14.97
C PRO A 283 9.74 -14.52 -14.15
N ASP A 284 10.62 -15.34 -14.74
CA ASP A 284 11.76 -15.95 -14.04
C ASP A 284 12.75 -14.91 -13.48
N ASP A 285 12.83 -13.73 -14.12
CA ASP A 285 13.71 -12.65 -13.66
C ASP A 285 13.14 -11.90 -12.45
N LEU A 286 11.80 -11.84 -12.32
CA LEU A 286 11.10 -10.92 -11.43
C LEU A 286 10.28 -11.61 -10.33
N VAL A 287 9.68 -12.76 -10.63
CA VAL A 287 8.78 -13.44 -9.71
C VAL A 287 9.55 -14.22 -8.64
N VAL A 288 9.05 -14.20 -7.41
CA VAL A 288 9.48 -15.07 -6.31
C VAL A 288 8.32 -15.99 -5.98
N GLU A 289 8.34 -17.17 -6.59
CA GLU A 289 7.26 -18.14 -6.40
C GLU A 289 7.38 -18.84 -5.04
N GLY A 290 6.27 -18.99 -4.33
CA GLY A 290 6.24 -19.68 -3.04
C GLY A 290 6.95 -18.95 -1.90
N GLY A 291 7.31 -17.68 -2.08
CA GLY A 291 7.97 -16.89 -1.04
C GLY A 291 9.46 -17.20 -0.85
N VAL A 292 10.07 -17.97 -1.75
CA VAL A 292 11.49 -18.38 -1.67
C VAL A 292 12.20 -18.03 -2.97
N ASP A 293 13.21 -17.15 -2.89
CA ASP A 293 14.08 -16.90 -4.04
C ASP A 293 15.05 -18.05 -4.22
N THR A 294 14.79 -18.88 -5.21
CA THR A 294 15.66 -20.03 -5.58
C THR A 294 16.86 -19.62 -6.43
N THR A 295 16.91 -18.36 -6.90
CA THR A 295 18.00 -17.87 -7.77
C THR A 295 19.20 -17.32 -6.99
N SER A 296 19.03 -17.04 -5.69
CA SER A 296 20.08 -16.48 -4.82
C SER A 296 21.04 -17.50 -4.19
N THR A 297 20.96 -18.78 -4.57
CA THR A 297 21.89 -19.83 -4.13
C THR A 297 23.03 -20.02 -5.15
N ASN A 298 24.00 -19.09 -5.17
CA ASN A 298 25.37 -19.34 -5.65
C ASN A 298 26.34 -18.38 -4.97
#